data_d95a41b211285b3152172924a169725b
#
_entry.id   d95a41b211285b3152172924a169725b
#
_cell.length_a   1.000
_cell.length_b   1.000
_cell.length_c   1.000
_cell.angle_alpha   90.00
_cell.angle_beta   90.00
_cell.angle_gamma   90.00
#
_symmetry.space_group_name_H-M   'P 1'
#
loop_
_entity.id
_entity.type
_entity.pdbx_description
1 polymer ?
#
loop_
_entity_poly.entity_id
_entity_poly.type
_entity_poly.pdbx_seq_one_letter_code
_entity_poly.pdbx_strand_id
1 'polypeptide(L)'
;MGKNIVVISAVNFTTGGPFTVLKNVLTATKDRAECKFIALVHSSAELMELFPWVEFIEYPEVKSSWVKRLYFEYITCNRLSKVIKATHWVCLHDITANVSVPYRFVYCHNPAPFYKYLSYRDIIGEPKFYLFYLFYGLLYNINIKKNTAVFVQQQWLKKEFEKKYKLKNVVVSRPEDICPFESDGLVRNNNKKDVRIFYPAVPRIFKNFEVIIRAAQILQDKNIHFYLTFDGTENKYAKRIYKLASELKNVHFLGYLNATEMVNFYQDSD
;
A
#
# COMPACT_ATOMS: atom_id res chain seq x y z
N MET A 1 -17.54 -32.30 -9.02
CA MET A 1 -17.29 -30.89 -9.45
C MET A 1 -15.80 -30.61 -9.29
N GLY A 2 -15.15 -30.03 -10.31
CA GLY A 2 -13.73 -29.64 -10.20
C GLY A 2 -13.52 -28.56 -9.14
N LYS A 3 -12.33 -28.51 -8.49
CA LYS A 3 -11.98 -27.45 -7.54
C LYS A 3 -12.00 -26.08 -8.23
N ASN A 4 -12.47 -25.06 -7.53
CA ASN A 4 -12.34 -23.68 -8.00
C ASN A 4 -10.85 -23.29 -8.08
N ILE A 5 -10.44 -22.68 -9.18
CA ILE A 5 -9.06 -22.20 -9.35
C ILE A 5 -9.06 -20.69 -9.17
N VAL A 6 -8.41 -20.23 -8.10
CA VAL A 6 -8.30 -18.83 -7.71
C VAL A 6 -6.89 -18.33 -8.02
N VAL A 7 -6.76 -17.36 -8.90
CA VAL A 7 -5.48 -16.71 -9.20
C VAL A 7 -5.41 -15.37 -8.47
N ILE A 8 -4.33 -15.15 -7.72
CA ILE A 8 -4.03 -13.93 -6.97
C ILE A 8 -2.84 -13.26 -7.64
N SER A 9 -3.07 -12.10 -8.28
CA SER A 9 -2.02 -11.34 -8.98
C SER A 9 -1.45 -10.24 -8.09
N ALA A 10 -0.17 -10.35 -7.73
CA ALA A 10 0.55 -9.45 -6.83
C ALA A 10 2.01 -9.18 -7.27
N VAL A 11 2.30 -9.22 -8.56
CA VAL A 11 3.65 -9.15 -9.15
C VAL A 11 4.46 -7.90 -8.77
N ASN A 12 3.82 -6.86 -8.23
CA ASN A 12 4.50 -5.64 -7.79
C ASN A 12 4.68 -5.53 -6.27
N PHE A 13 4.13 -6.47 -5.52
CA PHE A 13 4.20 -6.47 -4.06
C PHE A 13 5.49 -7.15 -3.60
N THR A 14 6.50 -6.37 -3.27
CA THR A 14 7.84 -6.89 -2.91
C THR A 14 8.27 -6.52 -1.51
N THR A 15 7.75 -5.40 -0.96
CA THR A 15 8.15 -4.88 0.37
C THR A 15 7.07 -3.99 0.96
N GLY A 16 7.13 -3.74 2.27
CA GLY A 16 6.27 -2.78 2.98
C GLY A 16 4.80 -3.18 3.02
N GLY A 17 3.91 -2.20 3.21
CA GLY A 17 2.47 -2.41 3.37
C GLY A 17 1.80 -3.25 2.27
N PRO A 18 2.10 -3.06 0.98
CA PRO A 18 1.57 -3.94 -0.07
C PRO A 18 1.94 -5.41 0.12
N PHE A 19 3.17 -5.70 0.52
CA PHE A 19 3.62 -7.06 0.77
C PHE A 19 2.91 -7.69 1.99
N THR A 20 2.65 -6.90 3.03
CA THR A 20 1.82 -7.32 4.16
C THR A 20 0.39 -7.67 3.72
N VAL A 21 -0.22 -6.86 2.84
CA VAL A 21 -1.54 -7.16 2.26
C VAL A 21 -1.53 -8.50 1.51
N LEU A 22 -0.48 -8.79 0.73
CA LEU A 22 -0.34 -10.09 0.07
C LEU A 22 -0.29 -11.22 1.08
N LYS A 23 0.54 -11.13 2.12
CA LYS A 23 0.63 -12.15 3.19
C LYS A 23 -0.72 -12.38 3.86
N ASN A 24 -1.46 -11.32 4.20
CA ASN A 24 -2.78 -11.42 4.82
C ASN A 24 -3.79 -12.14 3.90
N VAL A 25 -3.79 -11.81 2.61
CA VAL A 25 -4.66 -12.48 1.62
C VAL A 25 -4.29 -13.96 1.51
N LEU A 26 -3.00 -14.31 1.46
CA LEU A 26 -2.55 -15.70 1.39
C LEU A 26 -2.88 -16.47 2.68
N THR A 27 -2.75 -15.86 3.85
CA THR A 27 -3.15 -16.47 5.13
C THR A 27 -4.63 -16.83 5.14
N ALA A 28 -5.50 -15.95 4.63
CA ALA A 28 -6.94 -16.19 4.56
C ALA A 28 -7.34 -17.34 3.60
N THR A 29 -6.39 -17.88 2.81
CA THR A 29 -6.65 -19.03 1.92
C THR A 29 -6.41 -20.40 2.57
N LYS A 30 -5.82 -20.44 3.78
CA LYS A 30 -5.33 -21.67 4.42
C LYS A 30 -6.41 -22.76 4.56
N ASP A 31 -7.60 -22.37 5.02
CA ASP A 31 -8.67 -23.31 5.35
C ASP A 31 -9.71 -23.46 4.22
N ARG A 32 -9.30 -23.20 2.97
CA ARG A 32 -10.16 -23.26 1.78
C ARG A 32 -9.81 -24.43 0.87
N ALA A 33 -9.91 -25.67 1.41
CA ALA A 33 -9.53 -26.89 0.70
C ALA A 33 -10.32 -27.16 -0.60
N GLU A 34 -11.48 -26.53 -0.75
CA GLU A 34 -12.33 -26.57 -1.95
C GLU A 34 -11.75 -25.77 -3.13
N CYS A 35 -10.75 -24.93 -2.90
CA CYS A 35 -10.09 -24.13 -3.90
C CYS A 35 -8.64 -24.57 -4.14
N LYS A 36 -8.15 -24.36 -5.37
CA LYS A 36 -6.74 -24.33 -5.70
C LYS A 36 -6.30 -22.87 -5.83
N PHE A 37 -5.27 -22.47 -5.09
CA PHE A 37 -4.74 -21.10 -5.12
C PHE A 37 -3.43 -21.05 -5.91
N ILE A 38 -3.33 -20.07 -6.81
CA ILE A 38 -2.14 -19.78 -7.60
C ILE A 38 -1.81 -18.29 -7.42
N ALA A 39 -0.63 -17.98 -6.92
CA ALA A 39 -0.20 -16.58 -6.73
C ALA A 39 0.84 -16.18 -7.78
N LEU A 40 0.57 -15.11 -8.51
CA LEU A 40 1.51 -14.50 -9.44
C LEU A 40 2.28 -13.41 -8.69
N VAL A 41 3.57 -13.62 -8.49
CA VAL A 41 4.42 -12.80 -7.61
C VAL A 41 5.71 -12.34 -8.31
N HIS A 42 6.41 -11.39 -7.71
CA HIS A 42 7.75 -10.99 -8.16
C HIS A 42 8.79 -12.06 -7.82
N SER A 43 8.76 -12.55 -6.58
CA SER A 43 9.58 -13.65 -6.06
C SER A 43 8.78 -14.43 -5.03
N SER A 44 8.98 -15.73 -5.01
CA SER A 44 8.28 -16.65 -4.12
C SER A 44 9.15 -17.13 -2.95
N ALA A 45 10.45 -16.81 -2.91
CA ALA A 45 11.42 -17.40 -1.97
C ALA A 45 10.95 -17.36 -0.50
N GLU A 46 10.50 -16.21 0.00
CA GLU A 46 9.97 -16.07 1.37
C GLU A 46 8.55 -16.66 1.51
N LEU A 47 7.76 -16.65 0.45
CA LEU A 47 6.35 -17.01 0.50
C LEU A 47 6.12 -18.53 0.47
N MET A 48 6.98 -19.29 -0.19
CA MET A 48 6.83 -20.75 -0.34
C MET A 48 6.88 -21.47 1.02
N GLU A 49 7.74 -21.04 1.92
CA GLU A 49 7.85 -21.61 3.27
C GLU A 49 6.62 -21.25 4.13
N LEU A 50 6.13 -20.02 4.00
CA LEU A 50 4.99 -19.51 4.79
C LEU A 50 3.64 -20.06 4.30
N PHE A 51 3.51 -20.31 2.99
CA PHE A 51 2.24 -20.68 2.35
C PHE A 51 2.37 -21.90 1.45
N PRO A 52 2.73 -23.10 1.98
CA PRO A 52 3.03 -24.31 1.19
C PRO A 52 1.80 -24.86 0.45
N TRP A 53 0.59 -24.39 0.75
CA TRP A 53 -0.66 -24.79 0.07
C TRP A 53 -0.97 -23.91 -1.16
N VAL A 54 -0.14 -22.90 -1.47
CA VAL A 54 -0.28 -21.99 -2.61
C VAL A 54 0.74 -22.32 -3.68
N GLU A 55 0.32 -22.45 -4.93
CA GLU A 55 1.23 -22.54 -6.07
C GLU A 55 1.71 -21.14 -6.47
N PHE A 56 3.02 -20.97 -6.65
CA PHE A 56 3.61 -19.67 -7.01
C PHE A 56 4.14 -19.69 -8.44
N ILE A 57 3.86 -18.59 -9.18
CA ILE A 57 4.44 -18.34 -10.51
C ILE A 57 5.12 -16.97 -10.46
N GLU A 58 6.40 -16.94 -10.77
CA GLU A 58 7.22 -15.71 -10.68
C GLU A 58 7.24 -14.92 -11.97
N TYR A 59 7.17 -13.58 -11.83
CA TYR A 59 7.28 -12.61 -12.90
C TYR A 59 8.16 -11.42 -12.46
N PRO A 60 9.47 -11.63 -12.24
CA PRO A 60 10.37 -10.60 -11.71
C PRO A 60 10.55 -9.41 -12.65
N GLU A 61 10.45 -9.62 -13.96
CA GLU A 61 10.65 -8.59 -14.99
C GLU A 61 9.50 -7.56 -15.07
N VAL A 62 8.30 -7.91 -14.58
CA VAL A 62 7.11 -7.05 -14.72
C VAL A 62 7.28 -5.71 -14.02
N LYS A 63 7.98 -5.69 -12.86
CA LYS A 63 8.23 -4.47 -12.09
C LYS A 63 9.23 -3.52 -12.74
N SER A 64 10.03 -3.97 -13.70
CA SER A 64 11.13 -3.19 -14.29
C SER A 64 10.67 -2.03 -15.17
N SER A 65 9.48 -2.11 -15.79
CA SER A 65 8.93 -1.01 -16.60
C SER A 65 7.41 -1.04 -16.71
N TRP A 66 6.82 0.13 -16.96
CA TRP A 66 5.38 0.26 -17.19
C TRP A 66 4.91 -0.48 -18.44
N VAL A 67 5.73 -0.54 -19.49
CA VAL A 67 5.39 -1.28 -20.71
C VAL A 67 5.24 -2.77 -20.40
N LYS A 68 6.21 -3.36 -19.69
CA LYS A 68 6.15 -4.77 -19.27
C LYS A 68 4.97 -5.02 -18.35
N ARG A 69 4.67 -4.07 -17.46
CA ARG A 69 3.51 -4.14 -16.58
C ARG A 69 2.20 -4.19 -17.37
N LEU A 70 1.97 -3.27 -18.30
CA LEU A 70 0.76 -3.23 -19.11
C LEU A 70 0.65 -4.46 -20.01
N TYR A 71 1.75 -4.91 -20.61
CA TYR A 71 1.79 -6.15 -21.38
C TYR A 71 1.37 -7.36 -20.51
N PHE A 72 1.89 -7.46 -19.30
CA PHE A 72 1.53 -8.51 -18.36
C PHE A 72 0.03 -8.47 -18.05
N GLU A 73 -0.52 -7.32 -17.64
CA GLU A 73 -1.93 -7.18 -17.23
C GLU A 73 -2.91 -7.47 -18.39
N TYR A 74 -2.59 -7.03 -19.60
CA TYR A 74 -3.56 -7.07 -20.69
C TYR A 74 -3.34 -8.22 -21.68
N ILE A 75 -2.13 -8.76 -21.79
CA ILE A 75 -1.81 -9.84 -22.73
C ILE A 75 -1.48 -11.14 -22.00
N THR A 76 -0.48 -11.12 -21.09
CA THR A 76 -0.03 -12.33 -20.38
C THR A 76 -1.14 -12.90 -19.50
N CYS A 77 -1.80 -12.06 -18.69
CA CYS A 77 -2.90 -12.50 -17.83
C CYS A 77 -4.08 -13.08 -18.65
N ASN A 78 -4.36 -12.53 -19.84
CA ASN A 78 -5.41 -13.08 -20.70
C ASN A 78 -5.09 -14.51 -21.15
N ARG A 79 -3.87 -14.74 -21.62
CA ARG A 79 -3.41 -16.09 -22.04
C ARG A 79 -3.40 -17.04 -20.84
N LEU A 80 -2.82 -16.61 -19.73
CA LEU A 80 -2.68 -17.41 -18.52
C LEU A 80 -4.02 -17.84 -17.94
N SER A 81 -5.02 -16.94 -17.91
CA SER A 81 -6.35 -17.24 -17.38
C SER A 81 -7.04 -18.38 -18.15
N LYS A 82 -6.79 -18.48 -19.45
CA LYS A 82 -7.32 -19.55 -20.32
C LYS A 82 -6.57 -20.87 -20.12
N VAL A 83 -5.24 -20.81 -20.04
CA VAL A 83 -4.38 -22.02 -19.85
C VAL A 83 -4.66 -22.66 -18.48
N ILE A 84 -4.70 -21.83 -17.43
CA ILE A 84 -4.98 -22.30 -16.06
C ILE A 84 -6.45 -22.72 -15.90
N LYS A 85 -7.35 -22.27 -16.77
CA LYS A 85 -8.82 -22.40 -16.63
C LYS A 85 -9.30 -21.81 -15.29
N ALA A 86 -8.77 -20.65 -14.94
CA ALA A 86 -9.10 -19.96 -13.70
C ALA A 86 -10.59 -19.66 -13.61
N THR A 87 -11.18 -19.86 -12.43
CA THR A 87 -12.56 -19.50 -12.12
C THR A 87 -12.67 -18.13 -11.50
N HIS A 88 -11.67 -17.77 -10.68
CA HIS A 88 -11.59 -16.49 -9.96
C HIS A 88 -10.24 -15.83 -10.23
N TRP A 89 -10.26 -14.51 -10.37
CA TRP A 89 -9.03 -13.73 -10.55
C TRP A 89 -9.06 -12.49 -9.67
N VAL A 90 -8.06 -12.37 -8.78
CA VAL A 90 -7.92 -11.28 -7.83
C VAL A 90 -6.67 -10.48 -8.17
N CYS A 91 -6.84 -9.22 -8.59
CA CYS A 91 -5.75 -8.27 -8.79
C CYS A 91 -5.53 -7.47 -7.51
N LEU A 92 -4.40 -7.61 -6.84
CA LEU A 92 -4.12 -6.88 -5.58
C LEU A 92 -3.47 -5.51 -5.79
N HIS A 93 -3.11 -5.15 -7.01
CA HIS A 93 -2.27 -3.97 -7.28
C HIS A 93 -2.94 -2.97 -8.25
N ASP A 94 -4.17 -2.58 -7.92
CA ASP A 94 -4.91 -1.46 -8.52
C ASP A 94 -5.48 -1.68 -9.92
N ILE A 95 -4.79 -2.40 -10.82
CA ILE A 95 -5.17 -2.53 -12.22
C ILE A 95 -6.01 -3.78 -12.42
N THR A 96 -7.16 -3.64 -13.09
CA THR A 96 -7.96 -4.78 -13.49
C THR A 96 -7.37 -5.45 -14.73
N ALA A 97 -6.79 -6.64 -14.55
CA ALA A 97 -6.23 -7.42 -15.65
C ALA A 97 -7.29 -7.79 -16.69
N ASN A 98 -6.84 -7.92 -17.94
CA ASN A 98 -7.68 -8.46 -19.00
C ASN A 98 -7.66 -9.99 -18.96
N VAL A 99 -8.64 -10.60 -18.30
CA VAL A 99 -8.71 -12.05 -18.10
C VAL A 99 -10.04 -12.63 -18.55
N SER A 100 -10.05 -13.91 -18.89
CA SER A 100 -11.25 -14.64 -19.30
C SER A 100 -11.69 -15.58 -18.17
N VAL A 101 -12.38 -15.03 -17.17
CA VAL A 101 -12.83 -15.76 -15.98
C VAL A 101 -14.24 -15.36 -15.59
N PRO A 102 -15.02 -16.26 -14.93
CA PRO A 102 -16.35 -15.94 -14.41
C PRO A 102 -16.35 -14.83 -13.36
N TYR A 103 -15.42 -14.91 -12.40
CA TYR A 103 -15.37 -13.99 -11.26
C TYR A 103 -14.07 -13.22 -11.23
N ARG A 104 -14.15 -11.89 -11.22
CA ARG A 104 -13.01 -10.98 -11.28
C ARG A 104 -13.10 -9.97 -10.17
N PHE A 105 -11.94 -9.72 -9.51
CA PHE A 105 -11.83 -8.82 -8.38
C PHE A 105 -10.60 -7.96 -8.53
N VAL A 106 -10.68 -6.72 -8.05
CA VAL A 106 -9.53 -5.82 -7.95
C VAL A 106 -9.50 -5.14 -6.60
N TYR A 107 -8.34 -5.02 -6.01
CA TYR A 107 -8.08 -4.27 -4.80
C TYR A 107 -7.35 -2.98 -5.14
N CYS A 108 -8.00 -1.84 -4.91
CA CYS A 108 -7.55 -0.52 -5.26
C CYS A 108 -7.16 0.27 -4.00
N HIS A 109 -5.88 0.56 -3.84
CA HIS A 109 -5.33 1.22 -2.66
C HIS A 109 -4.59 2.52 -2.96
N ASN A 110 -4.31 2.83 -4.24
CA ASN A 110 -3.62 4.06 -4.62
C ASN A 110 -4.59 5.25 -4.72
N PRO A 111 -4.54 6.22 -3.79
CA PRO A 111 -5.42 7.37 -3.78
C PRO A 111 -4.99 8.50 -4.73
N ALA A 112 -3.84 8.38 -5.41
CA ALA A 112 -3.26 9.46 -6.21
C ALA A 112 -4.24 10.13 -7.20
N PRO A 113 -5.11 9.39 -7.95
CA PRO A 113 -6.07 10.01 -8.87
C PRO A 113 -7.15 10.89 -8.24
N PHE A 114 -7.27 10.84 -6.92
CA PHE A 114 -8.27 11.58 -6.14
C PHE A 114 -7.65 12.67 -5.27
N TYR A 115 -6.34 12.88 -5.38
CA TYR A 115 -5.65 13.91 -4.63
C TYR A 115 -6.05 15.31 -5.13
N LYS A 116 -6.53 16.18 -4.21
CA LYS A 116 -7.16 17.47 -4.59
C LYS A 116 -6.25 18.69 -4.44
N TYR A 117 -5.10 18.52 -3.79
CA TYR A 117 -4.27 19.67 -3.33
C TYR A 117 -2.84 19.60 -3.85
N LEU A 118 -2.68 19.44 -5.17
CA LEU A 118 -1.36 19.54 -5.81
C LEU A 118 -0.98 21.00 -6.03
N SER A 119 0.12 21.42 -5.40
CA SER A 119 0.74 22.71 -5.68
C SER A 119 1.78 22.59 -6.81
N TYR A 120 2.13 23.70 -7.44
CA TYR A 120 3.21 23.74 -8.44
C TYR A 120 4.55 23.23 -7.87
N ARG A 121 4.82 23.53 -6.59
CA ARG A 121 6.03 23.03 -5.89
C ARG A 121 6.04 21.51 -5.75
N ASP A 122 4.87 20.90 -5.58
CA ASP A 122 4.73 19.45 -5.46
C ASP A 122 5.00 18.75 -6.80
N ILE A 123 4.56 19.36 -7.89
CA ILE A 123 4.82 18.85 -9.25
C ILE A 123 6.33 18.79 -9.53
N ILE A 124 7.06 19.86 -9.16
CA ILE A 124 8.52 19.92 -9.34
C ILE A 124 9.23 18.96 -8.37
N GLY A 125 8.73 18.86 -7.14
CA GLY A 125 9.33 18.03 -6.08
C GLY A 125 9.20 16.53 -6.34
N GLU A 126 8.04 16.09 -6.84
CA GLU A 126 7.75 14.67 -7.15
C GLU A 126 7.05 14.50 -8.52
N PRO A 127 7.74 14.69 -9.66
CA PRO A 127 7.12 14.59 -10.98
C PRO A 127 6.52 13.20 -11.26
N LYS A 128 7.08 12.14 -10.67
CA LYS A 128 6.50 10.79 -10.78
C LYS A 128 5.12 10.71 -10.13
N PHE A 129 4.91 11.35 -8.97
CA PHE A 129 3.61 11.40 -8.31
C PHE A 129 2.59 12.15 -9.17
N TYR A 130 3.02 13.23 -9.83
CA TYR A 130 2.15 13.97 -10.76
C TYR A 130 1.72 13.13 -11.96
N LEU A 131 2.61 12.31 -12.53
CA LEU A 131 2.24 11.36 -13.57
C LEU A 131 1.22 10.32 -13.06
N PHE A 132 1.39 9.82 -11.85
CA PHE A 132 0.39 8.94 -11.20
C PHE A 132 -0.95 9.65 -11.05
N TYR A 133 -0.95 10.90 -10.60
CA TYR A 133 -2.16 11.70 -10.48
C TYR A 133 -2.89 11.84 -11.81
N LEU A 134 -2.19 12.15 -12.90
CA LEU A 134 -2.79 12.34 -14.23
C LEU A 134 -3.28 11.04 -14.85
N PHE A 135 -2.44 10.02 -14.88
CA PHE A 135 -2.66 8.85 -15.73
C PHE A 135 -3.25 7.66 -14.98
N TYR A 136 -3.07 7.54 -13.68
CA TYR A 136 -3.53 6.37 -12.94
C TYR A 136 -5.06 6.25 -12.93
N GLY A 137 -5.76 7.38 -12.97
CA GLY A 137 -7.21 7.39 -13.11
C GLY A 137 -7.72 6.77 -14.42
N LEU A 138 -6.94 6.87 -15.50
CA LEU A 138 -7.25 6.21 -16.78
C LEU A 138 -7.01 4.70 -16.67
N LEU A 139 -5.92 4.28 -16.02
CA LEU A 139 -5.64 2.86 -15.80
C LEU A 139 -6.72 2.20 -14.94
N TYR A 140 -7.21 2.87 -13.92
CA TYR A 140 -8.35 2.40 -13.15
C TYR A 140 -9.59 2.19 -14.00
N ASN A 141 -9.86 3.09 -14.97
CA ASN A 141 -11.06 2.98 -15.81
C ASN A 141 -11.05 1.75 -16.73
N ILE A 142 -9.86 1.22 -17.08
CA ILE A 142 -9.73 0.07 -17.96
C ILE A 142 -10.25 -1.18 -17.24
N ASN A 143 -11.27 -1.81 -17.81
CA ASN A 143 -11.90 -3.05 -17.33
C ASN A 143 -12.55 -2.98 -15.93
N ILE A 144 -12.53 -1.87 -15.20
CA ILE A 144 -12.98 -1.82 -13.79
C ILE A 144 -14.46 -2.25 -13.65
N LYS A 145 -15.30 -1.92 -14.63
CA LYS A 145 -16.71 -2.30 -14.66
C LYS A 145 -16.97 -3.80 -14.90
N LYS A 146 -15.93 -4.54 -15.34
CA LYS A 146 -16.00 -5.98 -15.54
C LYS A 146 -15.75 -6.78 -14.26
N ASN A 147 -15.38 -6.10 -13.15
CA ASN A 147 -15.17 -6.79 -11.90
C ASN A 147 -16.49 -7.18 -11.24
N THR A 148 -16.50 -8.35 -10.61
CA THR A 148 -17.56 -8.81 -9.72
C THR A 148 -17.65 -7.92 -8.50
N ALA A 149 -16.49 -7.54 -7.92
CA ALA A 149 -16.38 -6.51 -6.90
C ALA A 149 -15.05 -5.75 -7.02
N VAL A 150 -15.08 -4.49 -6.60
CA VAL A 150 -13.92 -3.60 -6.46
C VAL A 150 -13.70 -3.35 -4.98
N PHE A 151 -12.56 -3.76 -4.45
CA PHE A 151 -12.20 -3.54 -3.05
C PHE A 151 -11.37 -2.28 -2.88
N VAL A 152 -11.68 -1.50 -1.85
CA VAL A 152 -10.94 -0.29 -1.46
C VAL A 152 -10.73 -0.27 0.05
N GLN A 153 -9.73 0.47 0.54
CA GLN A 153 -9.38 0.46 1.96
C GLN A 153 -10.26 1.37 2.84
N GLN A 154 -10.93 2.39 2.26
CA GLN A 154 -11.58 3.44 3.05
C GLN A 154 -12.91 3.88 2.43
N GLN A 155 -13.83 4.34 3.29
CA GLN A 155 -15.17 4.78 2.88
C GLN A 155 -15.15 5.98 1.91
N TRP A 156 -14.23 6.94 2.12
CA TRP A 156 -14.13 8.08 1.21
C TRP A 156 -13.68 7.63 -0.19
N LEU A 157 -12.76 6.67 -0.26
CA LEU A 157 -12.28 6.13 -1.52
C LEU A 157 -13.38 5.36 -2.25
N LYS A 158 -14.22 4.59 -1.52
CA LYS A 158 -15.44 3.97 -2.06
C LYS A 158 -16.32 5.01 -2.75
N LYS A 159 -16.66 6.11 -2.07
CA LYS A 159 -17.49 7.19 -2.63
C LYS A 159 -16.88 7.80 -3.90
N GLU A 160 -15.56 7.99 -3.92
CA GLU A 160 -14.88 8.53 -5.11
C GLU A 160 -14.91 7.54 -6.29
N PHE A 161 -14.72 6.22 -6.03
CA PHE A 161 -14.82 5.19 -7.07
C PHE A 161 -16.26 5.05 -7.61
N GLU A 162 -17.26 5.00 -6.73
CA GLU A 162 -18.67 4.95 -7.12
C GLU A 162 -19.04 6.15 -8.00
N LYS A 163 -18.63 7.36 -7.61
CA LYS A 163 -18.90 8.59 -8.34
C LYS A 163 -18.18 8.65 -9.70
N LYS A 164 -16.85 8.47 -9.68
CA LYS A 164 -15.99 8.67 -10.86
C LYS A 164 -16.20 7.61 -11.93
N TYR A 165 -16.32 6.33 -11.52
CA TYR A 165 -16.42 5.21 -12.47
C TYR A 165 -17.84 4.65 -12.59
N LYS A 166 -18.82 5.22 -11.88
CA LYS A 166 -20.23 4.80 -11.87
C LYS A 166 -20.39 3.31 -11.50
N LEU A 167 -19.70 2.91 -10.42
CA LEU A 167 -19.72 1.54 -9.90
C LEU A 167 -20.81 1.38 -8.83
N LYS A 168 -21.37 0.16 -8.72
CA LYS A 168 -22.36 -0.21 -7.68
C LYS A 168 -21.83 -1.32 -6.75
N ASN A 169 -20.70 -1.91 -7.07
CA ASN A 169 -20.13 -3.09 -6.45
C ASN A 169 -18.77 -2.79 -5.75
N VAL A 170 -18.66 -1.61 -5.13
CA VAL A 170 -17.46 -1.23 -4.38
C VAL A 170 -17.61 -1.63 -2.91
N VAL A 171 -16.65 -2.40 -2.41
CA VAL A 171 -16.61 -2.94 -1.05
C VAL A 171 -15.43 -2.33 -0.30
N VAL A 172 -15.63 -1.91 0.95
CA VAL A 172 -14.53 -1.48 1.82
C VAL A 172 -13.97 -2.70 2.52
N SER A 173 -12.69 -2.97 2.27
CA SER A 173 -11.91 -4.02 2.94
C SER A 173 -10.62 -3.37 3.44
N ARG A 174 -10.54 -3.17 4.74
CA ARG A 174 -9.32 -2.68 5.38
C ARG A 174 -8.33 -3.84 5.51
N PRO A 175 -7.02 -3.62 5.31
CA PRO A 175 -6.03 -4.61 5.73
C PRO A 175 -6.23 -4.85 7.23
N GLU A 176 -6.28 -6.10 7.64
CA GLU A 176 -6.15 -6.41 9.05
C GLU A 176 -4.71 -6.15 9.44
N ASP A 177 -4.52 -5.32 10.46
CA ASP A 177 -3.23 -5.21 11.09
C ASP A 177 -3.03 -6.54 11.83
N ILE A 178 -2.24 -7.43 11.24
CA ILE A 178 -1.59 -8.47 12.02
C ILE A 178 -0.53 -7.69 12.82
N CYS A 179 -1.00 -7.03 13.87
CA CYS A 179 -0.10 -6.45 14.84
C CYS A 179 0.56 -7.64 15.54
N PRO A 180 1.85 -7.91 15.38
CA PRO A 180 2.53 -8.98 16.11
C PRO A 180 2.66 -8.64 17.60
N PHE A 181 2.04 -7.54 18.02
CA PHE A 181 2.08 -7.04 19.37
C PHE A 181 0.76 -7.41 20.03
N GLU A 182 0.82 -8.39 20.89
CA GLU A 182 -0.16 -8.53 21.97
C GLU A 182 -0.15 -7.20 22.72
N SER A 183 -1.25 -6.48 22.66
CA SER A 183 -1.45 -5.23 23.39
C SER A 183 -1.58 -5.47 24.91
N ASP A 184 -1.34 -6.70 25.34
CA ASP A 184 -1.36 -7.10 26.73
C ASP A 184 -0.18 -6.47 27.46
N GLY A 185 -0.45 -5.31 28.03
CA GLY A 185 0.42 -4.68 28.98
C GLY A 185 1.23 -3.46 28.51
N LEU A 186 0.78 -2.73 27.48
CA LEU A 186 1.29 -1.37 27.24
C LEU A 186 0.91 -0.49 28.44
N VAL A 187 1.68 -0.62 29.52
CA VAL A 187 1.61 0.31 30.64
C VAL A 187 2.15 1.64 30.15
N ARG A 188 1.25 2.54 29.77
CA ARG A 188 1.63 3.93 29.52
C ARG A 188 2.32 4.44 30.77
N ASN A 189 3.57 4.81 30.63
CA ASN A 189 4.28 5.45 31.72
C ASN A 189 3.77 6.88 31.88
N ASN A 190 2.69 7.04 32.64
CA ASN A 190 2.02 8.33 32.89
C ASN A 190 2.91 9.36 33.61
N ASN A 191 4.15 9.00 33.99
CA ASN A 191 5.11 9.88 34.64
C ASN A 191 6.07 10.57 33.65
N LYS A 192 5.92 10.38 32.34
CA LYS A 192 6.74 11.10 31.35
C LYS A 192 6.38 12.59 31.38
N LYS A 193 7.39 13.45 31.57
CA LYS A 193 7.24 14.90 31.48
C LYS A 193 7.10 15.38 30.03
N ASP A 194 7.52 14.56 29.07
CA ASP A 194 7.64 14.89 27.64
C ASP A 194 6.65 14.08 26.83
N VAL A 195 5.86 14.75 25.99
CA VAL A 195 4.97 14.11 25.02
C VAL A 195 5.77 13.76 23.75
N ARG A 196 5.71 12.51 23.33
CA ARG A 196 6.42 11.99 22.15
C ARG A 196 5.44 11.65 21.03
N ILE A 197 5.47 12.43 19.96
CA ILE A 197 4.65 12.20 18.77
C ILE A 197 5.51 11.51 17.72
N PHE A 198 5.22 10.25 17.44
CA PHE A 198 5.93 9.45 16.45
C PHE A 198 5.15 9.37 15.14
N TYR A 199 5.75 9.78 14.03
CA TYR A 199 5.14 9.72 12.71
C TYR A 199 6.01 8.91 11.74
N PRO A 200 5.87 7.56 11.74
CA PRO A 200 6.63 6.68 10.87
C PRO A 200 6.03 6.66 9.46
N ALA A 201 6.68 7.35 8.56
CA ALA A 201 6.27 7.34 7.15
C ALA A 201 7.44 7.67 6.23
N VAL A 202 7.47 7.03 5.07
CA VAL A 202 8.36 7.43 3.98
C VAL A 202 8.00 8.85 3.55
N PRO A 203 8.98 9.77 3.41
CA PRO A 203 8.73 11.16 3.08
C PRO A 203 8.22 11.31 1.65
N ARG A 204 6.91 11.56 1.54
CA ARG A 204 6.17 11.78 0.30
C ARG A 204 5.21 12.94 0.47
N ILE A 205 4.93 13.67 -0.59
CA ILE A 205 4.06 14.86 -0.59
C ILE A 205 2.70 14.56 0.05
N PHE A 206 2.08 13.45 -0.30
CA PHE A 206 0.76 13.07 0.23
C PHE A 206 0.77 12.66 1.71
N LYS A 207 1.95 12.57 2.35
CA LYS A 207 2.08 12.38 3.79
C LYS A 207 2.05 13.67 4.58
N ASN A 208 2.14 14.83 3.90
CA ASN A 208 1.93 16.16 4.46
C ASN A 208 2.75 16.44 5.74
N PHE A 209 4.07 16.20 5.67
CA PHE A 209 4.97 16.50 6.78
C PHE A 209 4.99 17.97 7.17
N GLU A 210 4.58 18.86 6.26
CA GLU A 210 4.44 20.30 6.52
C GLU A 210 3.53 20.60 7.70
N VAL A 211 2.46 19.81 7.89
CA VAL A 211 1.56 20.01 9.04
C VAL A 211 2.26 19.70 10.36
N ILE A 212 3.13 18.68 10.36
CA ILE A 212 3.91 18.31 11.54
C ILE A 212 4.91 19.40 11.88
N ILE A 213 5.63 19.93 10.87
CA ILE A 213 6.58 21.03 11.08
C ILE A 213 5.89 22.28 11.60
N ARG A 214 4.70 22.62 11.07
CA ARG A 214 3.91 23.77 11.60
C ARG A 214 3.45 23.53 13.03
N ALA A 215 3.01 22.31 13.37
CA ALA A 215 2.65 21.97 14.74
C ALA A 215 3.87 22.09 15.68
N ALA A 216 5.03 21.60 15.25
CA ALA A 216 6.28 21.69 16.02
C ALA A 216 6.69 23.16 16.23
N GLN A 217 6.53 24.04 15.24
CA GLN A 217 6.76 25.49 15.38
C GLN A 217 5.86 26.14 16.44
N ILE A 218 4.57 25.79 16.45
CA ILE A 218 3.60 26.34 17.42
C ILE A 218 3.87 25.81 18.84
N LEU A 219 4.39 24.60 18.94
CA LEU A 219 4.55 23.88 20.19
C LEU A 219 6.02 23.85 20.71
N GLN A 220 6.92 24.66 20.13
CA GLN A 220 8.34 24.63 20.46
C GLN A 220 8.65 24.98 21.92
N ASP A 221 7.79 25.76 22.57
CA ASP A 221 7.91 26.13 24.00
C ASP A 221 7.22 25.11 24.94
N LYS A 222 6.69 24.03 24.37
CA LYS A 222 6.09 22.92 25.12
C LYS A 222 7.00 21.71 25.12
N ASN A 223 6.82 20.86 26.10
CA ASN A 223 7.58 19.61 26.21
C ASN A 223 6.98 18.53 25.28
N ILE A 224 6.90 18.86 23.97
CA ILE A 224 6.31 18.02 22.93
C ILE A 224 7.35 17.84 21.82
N HIS A 225 7.72 16.59 21.56
CA HIS A 225 8.75 16.20 20.63
C HIS A 225 8.19 15.36 19.49
N PHE A 226 8.62 15.65 18.27
CA PHE A 226 8.18 14.98 17.04
C PHE A 226 9.32 14.11 16.49
N TYR A 227 9.04 12.83 16.26
CA TYR A 227 10.00 11.84 15.78
C TYR A 227 9.61 11.37 14.40
N LEU A 228 10.50 11.56 13.41
CA LEU A 228 10.26 11.31 11.98
C LEU A 228 11.28 10.28 11.45
N THR A 229 10.81 9.30 10.67
CA THR A 229 11.62 8.17 10.19
C THR A 229 12.28 8.42 8.83
N PHE A 230 12.95 9.56 8.69
CA PHE A 230 13.81 9.91 7.56
C PHE A 230 14.89 10.91 8.02
N ASP A 231 15.92 11.13 7.20
CA ASP A 231 17.05 12.02 7.53
C ASP A 231 17.25 13.16 6.52
N GLY A 232 16.41 13.24 5.49
CA GLY A 232 16.48 14.27 4.45
C GLY A 232 17.28 13.88 3.22
N THR A 233 17.86 12.67 3.17
CA THR A 233 18.64 12.18 2.01
C THR A 233 17.79 11.40 1.01
N GLU A 234 16.58 10.95 1.37
CA GLU A 234 15.76 10.02 0.60
C GLU A 234 15.26 10.61 -0.72
N ASN A 235 14.91 11.89 -0.74
CA ASN A 235 14.43 12.57 -1.94
C ASN A 235 14.38 14.11 -1.76
N LYS A 236 14.03 14.84 -2.82
CA LYS A 236 13.93 16.30 -2.78
C LYS A 236 12.91 16.83 -1.77
N TYR A 237 11.79 16.11 -1.58
CA TYR A 237 10.77 16.47 -0.60
C TYR A 237 11.31 16.31 0.82
N ALA A 238 11.95 15.18 1.14
CA ALA A 238 12.60 14.93 2.43
C ALA A 238 13.62 16.03 2.76
N LYS A 239 14.50 16.37 1.80
CA LYS A 239 15.50 17.43 1.95
C LYS A 239 14.85 18.79 2.26
N ARG A 240 13.73 19.11 1.62
CA ARG A 240 12.97 20.34 1.87
C ARG A 240 12.40 20.37 3.29
N ILE A 241 11.76 19.26 3.72
CA ILE A 241 11.17 19.17 5.07
C ILE A 241 12.26 19.23 6.13
N TYR A 242 13.37 18.53 5.94
CA TYR A 242 14.53 18.58 6.83
C TYR A 242 15.02 20.02 7.02
N LYS A 243 15.20 20.76 5.91
CA LYS A 243 15.61 22.17 5.94
C LYS A 243 14.61 23.07 6.66
N LEU A 244 13.29 22.85 6.49
CA LEU A 244 12.25 23.63 7.18
C LEU A 244 12.24 23.43 8.70
N ALA A 245 12.75 22.28 9.16
CA ALA A 245 12.79 21.94 10.58
C ALA A 245 14.18 22.11 11.20
N SER A 246 15.19 22.59 10.47
CA SER A 246 16.61 22.61 10.92
C SER A 246 16.83 23.42 12.20
N GLU A 247 15.99 24.40 12.49
CA GLU A 247 16.09 25.24 13.69
C GLU A 247 15.17 24.79 14.84
N LEU A 248 14.33 23.77 14.60
CA LEU A 248 13.36 23.29 15.58
C LEU A 248 13.99 22.20 16.46
N LYS A 249 14.22 22.51 17.74
CA LYS A 249 14.84 21.60 18.72
C LYS A 249 13.93 20.43 19.12
N ASN A 250 12.63 20.56 18.86
CA ASN A 250 11.61 19.56 19.19
C ASN A 250 11.25 18.64 18.00
N VAL A 251 12.00 18.68 16.89
CA VAL A 251 11.86 17.75 15.76
C VAL A 251 13.11 16.89 15.67
N HIS A 252 12.90 15.57 15.70
CA HIS A 252 13.97 14.58 15.67
C HIS A 252 13.87 13.73 14.40
N PHE A 253 14.92 13.72 13.61
CA PHE A 253 15.03 12.90 12.41
C PHE A 253 15.81 11.62 12.74
N LEU A 254 15.14 10.47 12.67
CA LEU A 254 15.67 9.18 13.09
C LEU A 254 16.34 8.39 11.96
N GLY A 255 16.11 8.81 10.70
CA GLY A 255 16.47 7.99 9.56
C GLY A 255 15.58 6.74 9.42
N TYR A 256 16.07 5.75 8.69
CA TYR A 256 15.39 4.46 8.54
C TYR A 256 15.45 3.66 9.85
N LEU A 257 14.30 3.15 10.27
CA LEU A 257 14.21 2.24 11.43
C LEU A 257 13.86 0.82 10.95
N ASN A 258 14.51 -0.17 11.52
CA ASN A 258 14.12 -1.57 11.32
C ASN A 258 12.85 -1.92 12.12
N ALA A 259 12.31 -3.15 11.94
CA ALA A 259 11.07 -3.55 12.57
C ALA A 259 11.09 -3.47 14.11
N THR A 260 12.19 -3.89 14.74
CA THR A 260 12.35 -3.86 16.20
C THR A 260 12.42 -2.44 16.74
N GLU A 261 13.19 -1.57 16.09
CA GLU A 261 13.30 -0.16 16.45
C GLU A 261 11.94 0.56 16.30
N MET A 262 11.20 0.26 15.23
CA MET A 262 9.85 0.79 15.03
C MET A 262 8.92 0.45 16.19
N VAL A 263 8.97 -0.80 16.66
CA VAL A 263 8.20 -1.26 17.82
C VAL A 263 8.51 -0.47 19.06
N ASN A 264 9.80 -0.33 19.38
CA ASN A 264 10.24 0.39 20.58
C ASN A 264 9.74 1.85 20.53
N PHE A 265 9.81 2.51 19.36
CA PHE A 265 9.28 3.86 19.22
C PHE A 265 7.76 3.93 19.37
N TYR A 266 7.00 2.94 18.85
CA TYR A 266 5.55 2.87 19.07
C TYR A 266 5.19 2.70 20.56
N GLN A 267 5.95 1.87 21.29
CA GLN A 267 5.74 1.65 22.73
C GLN A 267 6.11 2.89 23.57
N ASP A 268 7.12 3.66 23.13
CA ASP A 268 7.61 4.84 23.81
C ASP A 268 6.87 6.14 23.46
N SER A 269 5.98 6.12 22.50
CA SER A 269 5.23 7.30 22.02
C SER A 269 3.85 7.41 22.66
N ASP A 270 3.25 8.62 22.59
CA ASP A 270 1.95 8.95 23.18
C ASP A 270 0.80 8.97 22.17
#